data_11982551ec2b68800eddfdd54bececd7
#
_entry.id   11982551ec2b68800eddfdd54bececd7
#
_cell.length_a   1.000
_cell.length_b   1.000
_cell.length_c   1.000
_cell.angle_alpha   90.00
_cell.angle_beta   90.00
_cell.angle_gamma   90.00
#
_symmetry.space_group_name_H-M   'P 1'
#
loop_
_entity.id
_entity.type
_entity.pdbx_description
1 polymer ?
#
loop_
_entity_poly.entity_id
_entity_poly.type
_entity_poly.pdbx_seq_one_letter_code
_entity_poly.pdbx_strand_id
1 'polypeptide(L)'
;MEMKHGNLSINSDNIFPIIKKWMYSDHDIFVRELISNACDAITKLKKLDGAGEYTLPEGYKPRIDVIVDDKEKTLKFIDNGIGMTADEVEEYITQIAFSGATEFLEKYKDKTDQDQIIGHFGLGFYSAFMVADQVNIDTLSFQEGAKPVHWECDGSTEYDMGEGDRTQTGTEITLYLNEDCHEFSNVYRVREVLEKYCSFMPVEIYLSRHAEEPETEIIDEKDLREDDQVIERIHTDAKTEEKENDKGEKETVEVSPARDEVKIRKRPELVNDIHPLWAKHPNECTEEEYKEFYRKVFLDYKEPLFWIHLNMDYPFFFFFFI
;
A
#
# COMPACT_ATOMS: atom_id res chain seq x y z
N MET A 1 -19.74 -43.04 -33.94
CA MET A 1 -19.87 -41.63 -33.49
C MET A 1 -18.56 -40.97 -33.81
N GLU A 2 -18.51 -40.03 -34.74
CA GLU A 2 -17.27 -39.32 -35.06
C GLU A 2 -16.88 -38.41 -33.89
N MET A 3 -15.62 -38.44 -33.53
CA MET A 3 -15.06 -37.60 -32.48
C MET A 3 -15.04 -36.15 -32.98
N LYS A 4 -15.82 -35.28 -32.31
CA LYS A 4 -15.90 -33.86 -32.65
C LYS A 4 -14.84 -33.12 -31.88
N HIS A 5 -13.89 -32.50 -32.56
CA HIS A 5 -12.87 -31.63 -31.97
C HIS A 5 -13.39 -30.19 -32.00
N GLY A 6 -13.28 -29.46 -30.91
CA GLY A 6 -13.72 -28.07 -30.79
C GLY A 6 -12.99 -27.35 -29.68
N ASN A 7 -12.95 -26.02 -29.74
CA ASN A 7 -12.40 -25.16 -28.72
C ASN A 7 -13.48 -24.73 -27.74
N LEU A 8 -13.12 -24.55 -26.46
CA LEU A 8 -13.96 -23.87 -25.48
C LEU A 8 -13.97 -22.38 -25.81
N SER A 9 -15.13 -21.74 -25.77
CA SER A 9 -15.28 -20.29 -25.89
C SER A 9 -15.78 -19.73 -24.58
N ILE A 10 -15.29 -18.56 -24.21
CA ILE A 10 -15.72 -17.82 -23.02
C ILE A 10 -16.66 -16.70 -23.49
N ASN A 11 -17.82 -16.58 -22.84
CA ASN A 11 -18.72 -15.45 -23.07
C ASN A 11 -18.44 -14.41 -21.97
N SER A 12 -17.91 -13.26 -22.36
CA SER A 12 -17.55 -12.15 -21.48
C SER A 12 -18.74 -11.61 -20.68
N ASP A 13 -19.96 -11.61 -21.25
CA ASP A 13 -21.17 -11.11 -20.58
C ASP A 13 -21.52 -11.87 -19.30
N ASN A 14 -21.07 -13.13 -19.20
CA ASN A 14 -21.32 -13.98 -18.02
C ASN A 14 -20.15 -14.01 -17.03
N ILE A 15 -18.98 -13.50 -17.41
CA ILE A 15 -17.78 -13.64 -16.59
C ILE A 15 -17.76 -12.62 -15.43
N PHE A 16 -18.15 -11.36 -15.67
CA PHE A 16 -18.20 -10.32 -14.64
C PHE A 16 -19.13 -10.65 -13.47
N PRO A 17 -20.38 -11.13 -13.67
CA PRO A 17 -21.23 -11.60 -12.58
C PRO A 17 -20.60 -12.73 -11.75
N ILE A 18 -19.82 -13.61 -12.42
CA ILE A 18 -19.11 -14.70 -11.75
C ILE A 18 -17.95 -14.14 -10.90
N ILE A 19 -17.15 -13.23 -11.46
CA ILE A 19 -16.06 -12.55 -10.75
C ILE A 19 -16.62 -11.81 -9.54
N LYS A 20 -17.64 -10.95 -9.72
CA LYS A 20 -18.26 -10.17 -8.64
C LYS A 20 -18.77 -11.04 -7.48
N LYS A 21 -19.27 -12.22 -7.75
CA LYS A 21 -19.98 -13.03 -6.75
C LYS A 21 -19.19 -14.21 -6.20
N TRP A 22 -18.26 -14.77 -6.97
CA TRP A 22 -17.70 -16.10 -6.69
C TRP A 22 -16.18 -16.18 -6.71
N MET A 23 -15.47 -15.13 -7.17
CA MET A 23 -14.01 -15.20 -7.32
C MET A 23 -13.31 -15.33 -5.96
N TYR A 24 -13.84 -14.64 -4.94
CA TYR A 24 -13.32 -14.71 -3.58
C TYR A 24 -14.46 -14.82 -2.57
N SER A 25 -14.26 -15.61 -1.54
CA SER A 25 -15.21 -15.76 -0.42
C SER A 25 -15.13 -14.62 0.59
N ASP A 26 -14.04 -13.86 0.59
CA ASP A 26 -13.76 -12.73 1.47
C ASP A 26 -13.52 -11.47 0.61
N HIS A 27 -14.35 -10.46 0.79
CA HIS A 27 -14.24 -9.21 0.04
C HIS A 27 -12.95 -8.46 0.36
N ASP A 28 -12.40 -8.58 1.57
CA ASP A 28 -11.16 -7.92 1.98
C ASP A 28 -9.99 -8.18 1.04
N ILE A 29 -10.04 -9.29 0.29
CA ILE A 29 -8.95 -9.73 -0.57
C ILE A 29 -8.61 -8.73 -1.69
N PHE A 30 -9.57 -7.87 -2.11
CA PHE A 30 -9.31 -6.87 -3.14
C PHE A 30 -8.17 -5.93 -2.75
N VAL A 31 -8.05 -5.59 -1.46
CA VAL A 31 -6.96 -4.74 -0.97
C VAL A 31 -5.61 -5.40 -1.22
N ARG A 32 -5.48 -6.69 -0.89
CA ARG A 32 -4.25 -7.45 -1.13
C ARG A 32 -3.90 -7.49 -2.62
N GLU A 33 -4.87 -7.73 -3.48
CA GLU A 33 -4.65 -7.84 -4.93
C GLU A 33 -4.17 -6.51 -5.52
N LEU A 34 -4.82 -5.38 -5.16
CA LEU A 34 -4.43 -4.07 -5.66
C LEU A 34 -3.04 -3.63 -5.12
N ILE A 35 -2.77 -3.87 -3.84
CA ILE A 35 -1.45 -3.60 -3.25
C ILE A 35 -0.37 -4.49 -3.88
N SER A 36 -0.65 -5.76 -4.16
CA SER A 36 0.29 -6.65 -4.83
C SER A 36 0.65 -6.14 -6.24
N ASN A 37 -0.36 -5.70 -7.01
CA ASN A 37 -0.14 -5.11 -8.33
C ASN A 37 0.70 -3.83 -8.25
N ALA A 38 0.46 -2.98 -7.25
CA ALA A 38 1.25 -1.76 -7.01
C ALA A 38 2.71 -2.10 -6.63
N CYS A 39 2.92 -3.11 -5.76
CA CYS A 39 4.27 -3.61 -5.44
C CYS A 39 4.99 -4.12 -6.70
N ASP A 40 4.30 -4.85 -7.55
CA ASP A 40 4.86 -5.39 -8.79
C ASP A 40 5.23 -4.27 -9.78
N ALA A 41 4.38 -3.24 -9.91
CA ALA A 41 4.65 -2.07 -10.74
C ALA A 41 5.93 -1.33 -10.29
N ILE A 42 6.10 -1.15 -8.98
CA ILE A 42 7.29 -0.53 -8.39
C ILE A 42 8.52 -1.43 -8.56
N THR A 43 8.36 -2.73 -8.35
CA THR A 43 9.45 -3.71 -8.52
C THR A 43 9.95 -3.73 -9.96
N LYS A 44 9.04 -3.70 -10.94
CA LYS A 44 9.38 -3.61 -12.36
C LYS A 44 10.19 -2.36 -12.67
N LEU A 45 9.77 -1.19 -12.17
CA LEU A 45 10.49 0.07 -12.38
C LEU A 45 11.91 0.04 -11.80
N LYS A 46 12.06 -0.47 -10.57
CA LYS A 46 13.38 -0.65 -9.93
C LYS A 46 14.29 -1.62 -10.70
N LYS A 47 13.72 -2.67 -11.29
CA LYS A 47 14.47 -3.61 -12.12
C LYS A 47 14.97 -2.99 -13.41
N LEU A 48 14.20 -2.11 -14.04
CA LEU A 48 14.63 -1.35 -15.21
C LEU A 48 15.81 -0.42 -14.88
N ASP A 49 15.80 0.24 -13.74
CA ASP A 49 16.92 1.05 -13.25
C ASP A 49 18.16 0.18 -13.02
N GLY A 50 18.01 -0.93 -12.30
CA GLY A 50 19.11 -1.89 -12.09
C GLY A 50 19.66 -2.52 -13.37
N ALA A 51 18.85 -2.62 -14.43
CA ALA A 51 19.26 -3.10 -15.75
C ALA A 51 19.92 -2.01 -16.61
N GLY A 52 19.86 -0.74 -16.19
CA GLY A 52 20.34 0.42 -16.95
C GLY A 52 19.43 0.84 -18.11
N GLU A 53 18.18 0.36 -18.13
CA GLU A 53 17.18 0.70 -19.15
C GLU A 53 16.35 1.94 -18.77
N TYR A 54 16.43 2.34 -17.49
CA TYR A 54 15.81 3.55 -16.94
C TYR A 54 16.72 4.15 -15.87
N THR A 55 16.52 5.40 -15.52
CA THR A 55 17.20 6.03 -14.38
C THR A 55 16.13 6.62 -13.47
N LEU A 56 16.06 6.13 -12.24
CA LEU A 56 15.14 6.64 -11.24
C LEU A 56 15.41 8.12 -10.95
N PRO A 57 14.38 8.95 -10.74
CA PRO A 57 14.54 10.34 -10.32
C PRO A 57 15.35 10.45 -9.02
N GLU A 58 16.12 11.54 -8.87
CA GLU A 58 16.84 11.81 -7.63
C GLU A 58 15.87 11.86 -6.44
N GLY A 59 16.18 11.13 -5.36
CA GLY A 59 15.33 11.06 -4.18
C GLY A 59 14.09 10.16 -4.33
N TYR A 60 13.98 9.36 -5.40
CA TYR A 60 12.89 8.40 -5.55
C TYR A 60 12.77 7.47 -4.35
N LYS A 61 11.59 7.43 -3.75
CA LYS A 61 11.24 6.50 -2.67
C LYS A 61 10.04 5.66 -3.11
N PRO A 62 10.20 4.31 -3.19
CA PRO A 62 9.10 3.41 -3.49
C PRO A 62 7.96 3.62 -2.48
N ARG A 63 6.74 3.85 -2.98
CA ARG A 63 5.63 4.21 -2.11
C ARG A 63 4.29 3.82 -2.70
N ILE A 64 3.40 3.36 -1.83
CA ILE A 64 1.99 3.15 -2.13
C ILE A 64 1.18 3.99 -1.14
N ASP A 65 0.30 4.86 -1.65
CA ASP A 65 -0.63 5.62 -0.85
C ASP A 65 -2.05 5.04 -0.98
N VAL A 66 -2.68 4.79 0.16
CA VAL A 66 -4.09 4.39 0.26
C VAL A 66 -4.86 5.53 0.88
N ILE A 67 -5.83 6.08 0.14
CA ILE A 67 -6.59 7.26 0.56
C ILE A 67 -8.07 6.90 0.66
N VAL A 68 -8.64 7.12 1.84
CA VAL A 68 -10.05 6.86 2.13
C VAL A 68 -10.82 8.18 2.12
N ASP A 69 -11.88 8.25 1.33
CA ASP A 69 -12.84 9.36 1.37
C ASP A 69 -14.20 8.85 1.87
N ASP A 70 -14.56 9.27 3.08
CA ASP A 70 -15.80 8.85 3.73
C ASP A 70 -17.03 9.63 3.27
N LYS A 71 -16.85 10.76 2.58
CA LYS A 71 -17.92 11.57 2.01
C LYS A 71 -18.30 11.07 0.62
N GLU A 72 -17.32 11.00 -0.27
CA GLU A 72 -17.52 10.57 -1.65
C GLU A 72 -17.61 9.04 -1.78
N LYS A 73 -17.42 8.29 -0.66
CA LYS A 73 -17.41 6.83 -0.65
C LYS A 73 -16.41 6.24 -1.62
N THR A 74 -15.23 6.85 -1.70
CA THR A 74 -14.15 6.36 -2.55
C THR A 74 -12.98 5.83 -1.75
N LEU A 75 -12.28 4.88 -2.36
CA LEU A 75 -11.02 4.33 -1.87
C LEU A 75 -10.01 4.37 -3.02
N LYS A 76 -8.88 5.02 -2.79
CA LYS A 76 -7.82 5.19 -3.80
C LYS A 76 -6.59 4.39 -3.43
N PHE A 77 -5.96 3.81 -4.44
CA PHE A 77 -4.65 3.16 -4.37
C PHE A 77 -3.73 3.85 -5.37
N ILE A 78 -2.63 4.42 -4.90
CA ILE A 78 -1.70 5.20 -5.72
C ILE A 78 -0.31 4.60 -5.56
N ASP A 79 0.30 4.21 -6.66
CA ASP A 79 1.70 3.80 -6.70
C ASP A 79 2.55 4.75 -7.55
N ASN A 80 3.84 4.77 -7.29
CA ASN A 80 4.84 5.46 -8.09
C ASN A 80 5.71 4.46 -8.88
N GLY A 81 5.10 3.38 -9.37
CA GLY A 81 5.72 2.34 -10.16
C GLY A 81 5.86 2.69 -11.64
N ILE A 82 5.93 1.66 -12.47
CA ILE A 82 6.22 1.74 -13.90
C ILE A 82 5.16 2.51 -14.71
N GLY A 83 3.91 2.57 -14.23
CA GLY A 83 2.77 3.10 -14.97
C GLY A 83 2.45 2.30 -16.24
N MET A 84 1.49 2.79 -17.02
CA MET A 84 1.04 2.14 -18.26
C MET A 84 0.81 3.16 -19.36
N THR A 85 1.10 2.77 -20.61
CA THR A 85 0.66 3.45 -21.83
C THR A 85 -0.78 3.06 -22.18
N ALA A 86 -1.41 3.73 -23.14
CA ALA A 86 -2.75 3.38 -23.59
C ALA A 86 -2.84 1.94 -24.13
N ASP A 87 -1.85 1.53 -24.92
CA ASP A 87 -1.79 0.17 -25.45
C ASP A 87 -1.64 -0.88 -24.34
N GLU A 88 -0.83 -0.58 -23.31
CA GLU A 88 -0.66 -1.44 -22.13
C GLU A 88 -1.93 -1.51 -21.27
N VAL A 89 -2.70 -0.42 -21.16
CA VAL A 89 -4.02 -0.46 -20.48
C VAL A 89 -4.99 -1.36 -21.26
N GLU A 90 -5.05 -1.23 -22.59
CA GLU A 90 -5.86 -2.14 -23.41
C GLU A 90 -5.43 -3.59 -23.27
N GLU A 91 -4.14 -3.88 -23.21
CA GLU A 91 -3.62 -5.24 -23.14
C GLU A 91 -3.78 -5.86 -21.74
N TYR A 92 -3.45 -5.12 -20.67
CA TYR A 92 -3.34 -5.70 -19.31
C TYR A 92 -4.58 -5.49 -18.45
N ILE A 93 -5.40 -4.48 -18.76
CA ILE A 93 -6.59 -4.15 -17.99
C ILE A 93 -7.86 -4.66 -18.68
N THR A 94 -7.96 -4.59 -20.03
CA THR A 94 -9.18 -4.97 -20.72
C THR A 94 -9.22 -6.45 -21.11
N GLN A 95 -8.09 -7.14 -21.10
CA GLN A 95 -8.05 -8.58 -21.39
C GLN A 95 -8.05 -9.40 -20.09
N ILE A 96 -9.21 -9.98 -19.78
CA ILE A 96 -9.40 -10.79 -18.56
C ILE A 96 -8.46 -12.00 -18.58
N ALA A 97 -7.76 -12.26 -17.46
CA ALA A 97 -6.81 -13.34 -17.29
C ALA A 97 -5.54 -13.22 -18.18
N PHE A 98 -5.22 -12.03 -18.67
CA PHE A 98 -3.94 -11.74 -19.28
C PHE A 98 -3.00 -11.07 -18.24
N SER A 99 -1.75 -11.52 -18.18
CA SER A 99 -0.77 -10.97 -17.21
C SER A 99 0.54 -10.65 -17.90
N GLY A 100 0.92 -9.37 -17.91
CA GLY A 100 2.23 -8.92 -18.36
C GLY A 100 3.40 -9.36 -17.45
N ALA A 101 3.12 -10.05 -16.34
CA ALA A 101 4.17 -10.57 -15.46
C ALA A 101 5.00 -11.65 -16.15
N THR A 102 4.38 -12.56 -16.90
CA THR A 102 5.07 -13.66 -17.60
C THR A 102 6.04 -13.11 -18.65
N GLU A 103 5.59 -12.18 -19.48
CA GLU A 103 6.42 -11.56 -20.51
C GLU A 103 7.60 -10.79 -19.90
N PHE A 104 7.34 -10.04 -18.83
CA PHE A 104 8.39 -9.32 -18.11
C PHE A 104 9.43 -10.28 -17.51
N LEU A 105 8.98 -11.37 -16.87
CA LEU A 105 9.87 -12.37 -16.29
C LEU A 105 10.70 -13.09 -17.36
N GLU A 106 10.14 -13.39 -18.51
CA GLU A 106 10.87 -14.01 -19.63
C GLU A 106 11.95 -13.07 -20.18
N LYS A 107 11.64 -11.78 -20.34
CA LYS A 107 12.57 -10.76 -20.85
C LYS A 107 13.77 -10.55 -19.92
N TYR A 108 13.55 -10.64 -18.60
CA TYR A 108 14.58 -10.36 -17.58
C TYR A 108 15.06 -11.61 -16.82
N LYS A 109 14.82 -12.80 -17.33
CA LYS A 109 15.08 -14.11 -16.70
C LYS A 109 16.52 -14.30 -16.17
N ASP A 110 17.51 -13.77 -16.87
CA ASP A 110 18.92 -13.89 -16.51
C ASP A 110 19.41 -12.82 -15.51
N LYS A 111 18.58 -11.83 -15.20
CA LYS A 111 18.94 -10.68 -14.37
C LYS A 111 18.12 -10.56 -13.08
N THR A 112 17.16 -11.46 -12.85
CA THR A 112 16.19 -11.28 -11.75
C THR A 112 15.79 -12.59 -11.11
N ASP A 113 15.67 -12.57 -9.76
CA ASP A 113 14.97 -13.61 -9.01
C ASP A 113 13.50 -13.62 -9.42
N GLN A 114 13.00 -14.76 -9.90
CA GLN A 114 11.61 -14.94 -10.36
C GLN A 114 10.59 -14.72 -9.22
N ASP A 115 11.02 -14.91 -7.97
CA ASP A 115 10.18 -14.86 -6.77
C ASP A 115 9.77 -13.44 -6.32
N GLN A 116 10.21 -12.37 -7.03
CA GLN A 116 9.93 -10.99 -6.64
C GLN A 116 8.64 -10.40 -7.24
N ILE A 117 8.00 -11.08 -8.20
CA ILE A 117 6.71 -10.67 -8.78
C ILE A 117 5.60 -11.51 -8.12
N ILE A 118 4.62 -10.82 -7.57
CA ILE A 118 3.54 -11.43 -6.76
C ILE A 118 2.38 -11.88 -7.65
N GLY A 119 1.97 -11.03 -8.61
CA GLY A 119 0.81 -11.27 -9.47
C GLY A 119 1.14 -12.06 -10.72
N HIS A 120 0.47 -13.22 -10.92
CA HIS A 120 0.75 -14.12 -12.04
C HIS A 120 -0.43 -14.36 -13.00
N PHE A 121 -1.67 -14.11 -12.57
CA PHE A 121 -2.85 -14.63 -13.27
C PHE A 121 -3.68 -13.58 -14.01
N GLY A 122 -3.41 -12.28 -13.88
CA GLY A 122 -4.16 -11.20 -14.51
C GLY A 122 -5.63 -11.12 -14.07
N LEU A 123 -5.97 -11.64 -12.91
CA LEU A 123 -7.33 -11.64 -12.36
C LEU A 123 -7.47 -10.72 -11.13
N GLY A 124 -6.38 -10.41 -10.45
CA GLY A 124 -6.38 -9.69 -9.17
C GLY A 124 -7.06 -8.32 -9.26
N PHE A 125 -6.80 -7.56 -10.33
CA PHE A 125 -7.42 -6.25 -10.56
C PHE A 125 -8.96 -6.32 -10.55
N TYR A 126 -9.54 -7.35 -11.14
CA TYR A 126 -11.00 -7.46 -11.24
C TYR A 126 -11.70 -7.67 -9.90
N SER A 127 -10.96 -8.01 -8.83
CA SER A 127 -11.50 -8.05 -7.47
C SER A 127 -12.05 -6.68 -7.02
N ALA A 128 -11.57 -5.58 -7.60
CA ALA A 128 -12.09 -4.23 -7.37
C ALA A 128 -13.61 -4.13 -7.62
N PHE A 129 -14.11 -4.84 -8.64
CA PHE A 129 -15.55 -4.84 -8.98
C PHE A 129 -16.42 -5.63 -8.00
N MET A 130 -15.85 -6.33 -7.02
CA MET A 130 -16.63 -6.94 -5.93
C MET A 130 -17.13 -5.89 -4.94
N VAL A 131 -16.40 -4.76 -4.83
CA VAL A 131 -16.64 -3.73 -3.80
C VAL A 131 -17.01 -2.38 -4.39
N ALA A 132 -16.85 -2.18 -5.70
CA ALA A 132 -17.10 -0.91 -6.37
C ALA A 132 -18.13 -1.05 -7.49
N ASP A 133 -18.95 -0.01 -7.66
CA ASP A 133 -19.86 0.15 -8.79
C ASP A 133 -19.15 0.77 -10.00
N GLN A 134 -18.06 1.51 -9.76
CA GLN A 134 -17.21 2.08 -10.80
C GLN A 134 -15.76 2.04 -10.35
N VAL A 135 -14.86 1.78 -11.29
CA VAL A 135 -13.41 1.79 -11.10
C VAL A 135 -12.77 2.70 -12.14
N ASN A 136 -11.98 3.66 -11.68
CA ASN A 136 -11.19 4.54 -12.55
C ASN A 136 -9.71 4.22 -12.37
N ILE A 137 -8.96 4.31 -13.47
CA ILE A 137 -7.50 4.21 -13.51
C ILE A 137 -6.95 5.46 -14.17
N ASP A 138 -6.08 6.18 -13.45
CA ASP A 138 -5.27 7.27 -13.98
C ASP A 138 -3.81 6.85 -13.93
N THR A 139 -3.15 6.75 -15.09
CA THR A 139 -1.79 6.19 -15.17
C THR A 139 -0.91 6.98 -16.12
N LEU A 140 0.39 7.02 -15.81
CA LEU A 140 1.43 7.59 -16.67
C LEU A 140 2.62 6.66 -16.70
N SER A 141 2.96 6.16 -17.89
CA SER A 141 4.12 5.28 -18.09
C SER A 141 5.44 6.01 -17.86
N PHE A 142 6.46 5.26 -17.41
CA PHE A 142 7.86 5.72 -17.31
C PHE A 142 8.50 6.03 -18.65
N GLN A 143 7.91 5.58 -19.74
CA GLN A 143 8.46 5.71 -21.10
C GLN A 143 8.53 7.18 -21.51
N GLU A 144 9.66 7.58 -22.09
CA GLU A 144 9.85 8.97 -22.54
C GLU A 144 8.81 9.35 -23.60
N GLY A 145 8.13 10.48 -23.37
CA GLY A 145 7.07 10.97 -24.27
C GLY A 145 5.71 10.26 -24.11
N ALA A 146 5.57 9.35 -23.15
CA ALA A 146 4.27 8.75 -22.84
C ALA A 146 3.27 9.82 -22.42
N LYS A 147 2.00 9.64 -22.84
CA LYS A 147 0.89 10.49 -22.40
C LYS A 147 0.16 9.86 -21.23
N PRO A 148 -0.40 10.67 -20.32
CA PRO A 148 -1.25 10.15 -19.27
C PRO A 148 -2.54 9.56 -19.85
N VAL A 149 -3.01 8.50 -19.24
CA VAL A 149 -4.21 7.75 -19.67
C VAL A 149 -5.20 7.74 -18.53
N HIS A 150 -6.45 8.03 -18.86
CA HIS A 150 -7.61 7.80 -18.01
C HIS A 150 -8.43 6.65 -18.57
N TRP A 151 -8.83 5.72 -17.71
CA TRP A 151 -9.70 4.60 -18.04
C TRP A 151 -10.75 4.44 -16.94
N GLU A 152 -11.99 4.16 -17.33
CA GLU A 152 -13.09 3.91 -16.39
C GLU A 152 -14.02 2.80 -16.86
N CYS A 153 -14.58 2.06 -15.89
CA CYS A 153 -15.54 0.99 -16.14
C CYS A 153 -16.49 0.82 -14.93
N ASP A 154 -17.76 0.60 -15.21
CA ASP A 154 -18.81 0.33 -14.21
C ASP A 154 -18.96 -1.16 -13.87
N GLY A 155 -18.04 -2.00 -14.34
CA GLY A 155 -18.09 -3.44 -14.19
C GLY A 155 -19.04 -4.12 -15.14
N SER A 156 -19.45 -3.44 -16.23
CA SER A 156 -20.03 -4.03 -17.44
C SER A 156 -18.92 -4.52 -18.37
N THR A 157 -19.28 -4.90 -19.60
CA THR A 157 -18.32 -5.27 -20.65
C THR A 157 -17.80 -4.08 -21.45
N GLU A 158 -18.28 -2.88 -21.15
CA GLU A 158 -17.90 -1.63 -21.80
C GLU A 158 -16.99 -0.82 -20.87
N TYR A 159 -16.07 -0.08 -21.44
CA TYR A 159 -15.20 0.86 -20.73
C TYR A 159 -15.01 2.12 -21.57
N ASP A 160 -14.68 3.21 -20.90
CA ASP A 160 -14.24 4.44 -21.54
C ASP A 160 -12.75 4.66 -21.28
N MET A 161 -12.01 5.10 -22.29
CA MET A 161 -10.59 5.41 -22.17
C MET A 161 -10.24 6.67 -22.97
N GLY A 162 -9.40 7.52 -22.39
CA GLY A 162 -8.97 8.77 -22.99
C GLY A 162 -7.65 9.31 -22.42
N GLU A 163 -7.31 10.54 -22.79
CA GLU A 163 -6.16 11.25 -22.24
C GLU A 163 -6.47 11.67 -20.79
N GLY A 164 -5.59 11.29 -19.86
CA GLY A 164 -5.65 11.65 -18.45
C GLY A 164 -4.93 12.96 -18.14
N ASP A 165 -4.86 13.30 -16.86
CA ASP A 165 -4.22 14.52 -16.35
C ASP A 165 -3.03 14.25 -15.41
N ARG A 166 -2.67 12.98 -15.22
CA ARG A 166 -1.59 12.57 -14.31
C ARG A 166 -0.24 13.11 -14.78
N THR A 167 0.51 13.71 -13.86
CA THR A 167 1.81 14.35 -14.15
C THR A 167 3.02 13.58 -13.64
N GLN A 168 2.79 12.56 -12.80
CA GLN A 168 3.82 11.73 -12.22
C GLN A 168 3.69 10.30 -12.70
N THR A 169 4.82 9.64 -12.96
CA THR A 169 4.87 8.21 -13.30
C THR A 169 4.24 7.36 -12.22
N GLY A 170 3.51 6.33 -12.62
CA GLY A 170 2.80 5.40 -11.74
C GLY A 170 1.32 5.33 -12.03
N THR A 171 0.55 4.70 -11.16
CA THR A 171 -0.87 4.44 -11.35
C THR A 171 -1.69 4.83 -10.13
N GLU A 172 -2.83 5.44 -10.36
CA GLU A 172 -3.87 5.70 -9.36
C GLU A 172 -5.11 4.88 -9.75
N ILE A 173 -5.61 4.07 -8.83
CA ILE A 173 -6.87 3.34 -8.97
C ILE A 173 -7.87 3.92 -7.98
N THR A 174 -8.99 4.44 -8.47
CA THR A 174 -10.08 4.97 -7.65
C THR A 174 -11.26 4.02 -7.71
N LEU A 175 -11.69 3.54 -6.54
CA LEU A 175 -12.87 2.70 -6.35
C LEU A 175 -14.03 3.55 -5.85
N TYR A 176 -15.15 3.59 -6.57
CA TYR A 176 -16.41 4.15 -6.09
C TYR A 176 -17.20 3.01 -5.46
N LEU A 177 -17.21 2.97 -4.13
CA LEU A 177 -17.71 1.84 -3.35
C LEU A 177 -19.22 1.67 -3.52
N ASN A 178 -19.67 0.43 -3.75
CA ASN A 178 -21.08 0.10 -3.77
C ASN A 178 -21.68 0.16 -2.34
N GLU A 179 -23.03 0.21 -2.23
CA GLU A 179 -23.74 0.36 -0.96
C GLU A 179 -23.39 -0.73 0.05
N ASP A 180 -23.22 -1.97 -0.37
CA ASP A 180 -22.93 -3.11 0.50
C ASP A 180 -21.50 -3.07 1.07
N CYS A 181 -20.62 -2.29 0.45
CA CYS A 181 -19.20 -2.22 0.77
C CYS A 181 -18.75 -0.85 1.32
N HIS A 182 -19.70 0.01 1.75
CA HIS A 182 -19.38 1.30 2.38
C HIS A 182 -18.55 1.18 3.67
N GLU A 183 -18.41 -0.01 4.24
CA GLU A 183 -17.48 -0.25 5.35
C GLU A 183 -16.03 0.14 5.00
N PHE A 184 -15.62 -0.01 3.74
CA PHE A 184 -14.28 0.38 3.25
C PHE A 184 -14.13 1.90 3.04
N SER A 185 -15.17 2.71 3.21
CA SER A 185 -15.03 4.16 3.34
C SER A 185 -14.65 4.61 4.77
N ASN A 186 -14.37 3.66 5.66
CA ASN A 186 -13.89 3.92 7.02
C ASN A 186 -12.39 3.61 7.11
N VAL A 187 -11.59 4.61 7.48
CA VAL A 187 -10.13 4.49 7.58
C VAL A 187 -9.68 3.39 8.55
N TYR A 188 -10.42 3.16 9.64
CA TYR A 188 -10.07 2.11 10.61
C TYR A 188 -10.31 0.71 10.04
N ARG A 189 -11.39 0.53 9.25
CA ARG A 189 -11.66 -0.73 8.56
C ARG A 189 -10.60 -1.04 7.51
N VAL A 190 -10.22 -0.04 6.70
CA VAL A 190 -9.16 -0.20 5.69
C VAL A 190 -7.82 -0.51 6.36
N ARG A 191 -7.49 0.13 7.48
CA ARG A 191 -6.30 -0.20 8.29
C ARG A 191 -6.29 -1.67 8.70
N GLU A 192 -7.37 -2.16 9.31
CA GLU A 192 -7.50 -3.55 9.75
C GLU A 192 -7.22 -4.53 8.60
N VAL A 193 -7.75 -4.25 7.40
CA VAL A 193 -7.54 -5.07 6.21
C VAL A 193 -6.10 -5.00 5.70
N LEU A 194 -5.50 -3.80 5.67
CA LEU A 194 -4.09 -3.63 5.32
C LEU A 194 -3.17 -4.36 6.29
N GLU A 195 -3.42 -4.24 7.59
CA GLU A 195 -2.65 -4.97 8.61
C GLU A 195 -2.81 -6.49 8.47
N LYS A 196 -4.00 -6.98 8.15
CA LYS A 196 -4.28 -8.40 7.96
C LYS A 196 -3.54 -9.01 6.77
N TYR A 197 -3.52 -8.31 5.63
CA TYR A 197 -3.05 -8.88 4.37
C TYR A 197 -1.75 -8.30 3.83
N CYS A 198 -1.37 -7.10 4.26
CA CYS A 198 -0.28 -6.34 3.67
C CYS A 198 0.83 -5.96 4.65
N SER A 199 0.79 -6.44 5.91
CA SER A 199 1.76 -6.09 6.98
C SER A 199 3.23 -6.23 6.59
N PHE A 200 3.55 -7.09 5.64
CA PHE A 200 4.93 -7.42 5.25
C PHE A 200 5.17 -7.32 3.75
N MET A 201 4.37 -6.50 3.07
CA MET A 201 4.62 -6.19 1.66
C MET A 201 5.94 -5.44 1.49
N PRO A 202 6.66 -5.62 0.35
CA PRO A 202 8.04 -5.14 0.17
C PRO A 202 8.15 -3.64 -0.13
N VAL A 203 7.04 -2.92 -0.17
CA VAL A 203 6.97 -1.47 -0.42
C VAL A 203 6.23 -0.81 0.72
N GLU A 204 6.68 0.36 1.16
CA GLU A 204 6.00 1.16 2.19
C GLU A 204 4.58 1.54 1.75
N ILE A 205 3.60 1.25 2.61
CA ILE A 205 2.18 1.53 2.39
C ILE A 205 1.74 2.58 3.40
N TYR A 206 1.25 3.69 2.89
CA TYR A 206 0.78 4.82 3.68
C TYR A 206 -0.73 4.94 3.60
N LEU A 207 -1.39 4.99 4.74
CA LEU A 207 -2.83 5.20 4.86
C LEU A 207 -3.12 6.63 5.27
N SER A 208 -4.06 7.27 4.59
CA SER A 208 -4.56 8.58 4.93
C SER A 208 -6.06 8.71 4.67
N ARG A 209 -6.66 9.75 5.27
CA ARG A 209 -8.05 10.15 5.01
C ARG A 209 -8.05 11.38 4.12
N HIS A 210 -8.89 11.35 3.10
CA HIS A 210 -9.20 12.56 2.36
C HIS A 210 -10.07 13.47 3.24
N ALA A 211 -9.66 14.71 3.43
CA ALA A 211 -10.41 15.72 4.17
C ALA A 211 -10.34 17.04 3.41
N GLU A 212 -11.48 17.74 3.30
CA GLU A 212 -11.54 19.07 2.68
C GLU A 212 -10.64 20.07 3.42
N GLU A 213 -10.65 19.98 4.76
CA GLU A 213 -9.68 20.71 5.59
C GLU A 213 -8.60 19.69 6.04
N PRO A 214 -7.33 19.99 5.84
CA PRO A 214 -6.26 19.08 6.23
C PRO A 214 -6.29 18.83 7.74
N GLU A 215 -6.38 17.56 8.14
CA GLU A 215 -6.19 17.17 9.53
C GLU A 215 -4.80 17.64 9.99
N THR A 216 -4.71 18.08 11.22
CA THR A 216 -3.47 18.61 11.79
C THR A 216 -3.06 17.82 13.02
N GLU A 217 -1.75 17.71 13.26
CA GLU A 217 -1.18 17.16 14.47
C GLU A 217 -0.15 18.12 15.07
N ILE A 218 0.03 18.06 16.38
CA ILE A 218 1.04 18.83 17.10
C ILE A 218 2.14 17.87 17.48
N ILE A 219 3.36 18.20 17.10
CA ILE A 219 4.56 17.44 17.38
C ILE A 219 5.60 18.32 18.10
N ASP A 220 6.54 17.71 18.78
CA ASP A 220 7.71 18.39 19.31
C ASP A 220 8.59 18.91 18.15
N GLU A 221 9.16 20.11 18.23
CA GLU A 221 9.96 20.69 17.12
C GLU A 221 11.16 19.81 16.73
N LYS A 222 11.70 19.03 17.67
CA LYS A 222 12.78 18.06 17.41
C LYS A 222 12.36 16.89 16.50
N ASP A 223 11.05 16.60 16.42
CA ASP A 223 10.47 15.49 15.63
C ASP A 223 10.03 15.95 14.24
N LEU A 224 10.31 17.23 13.88
CA LEU A 224 10.00 17.81 12.58
C LEU A 224 10.87 17.16 11.48
N ARG A 225 10.25 16.76 10.38
CA ARG A 225 10.90 16.19 9.19
C ARG A 225 10.97 17.20 8.06
N GLU A 226 11.88 17.00 7.12
CA GLU A 226 12.07 17.91 5.97
C GLU A 226 10.84 18.00 5.05
N ASP A 227 10.04 16.93 5.00
CA ASP A 227 8.84 16.81 4.17
C ASP A 227 7.55 17.23 4.89
N ASP A 228 7.62 17.66 6.16
CA ASP A 228 6.46 18.10 6.91
C ASP A 228 5.94 19.47 6.43
N GLN A 229 4.64 19.56 6.28
CA GLN A 229 3.96 20.83 6.00
C GLN A 229 3.65 21.55 7.31
N VAL A 230 4.50 22.50 7.68
CA VAL A 230 4.34 23.31 8.89
C VAL A 230 3.21 24.32 8.70
N ILE A 231 2.27 24.32 9.64
CA ILE A 231 1.13 25.24 9.67
C ILE A 231 1.41 26.36 10.67
N GLU A 232 1.87 26.00 11.89
CA GLU A 232 2.08 26.94 12.98
C GLU A 232 3.21 26.41 13.89
N ARG A 233 4.02 27.36 14.46
CA ARG A 233 4.99 27.06 15.53
C ARG A 233 4.43 27.57 16.83
N ILE A 234 4.41 26.73 17.88
CA ILE A 234 3.82 27.03 19.17
C ILE A 234 4.94 26.99 20.23
N HIS A 235 5.19 28.14 20.85
CA HIS A 235 6.10 28.21 21.99
C HIS A 235 5.28 28.32 23.28
N THR A 236 5.57 27.45 24.24
CA THR A 236 4.97 27.47 25.57
C THR A 236 6.06 27.71 26.60
N ASP A 237 5.98 28.84 27.31
CA ASP A 237 6.91 29.16 28.37
C ASP A 237 6.85 28.17 29.53
N ALA A 238 7.96 28.02 30.23
CA ALA A 238 8.04 27.23 31.45
C ALA A 238 7.06 27.75 32.51
N LYS A 239 6.30 26.85 33.10
CA LYS A 239 5.44 27.20 34.25
C LYS A 239 6.20 26.96 35.54
N THR A 240 6.30 28.02 36.34
CA THR A 240 6.92 27.99 37.66
C THR A 240 5.87 28.27 38.75
N GLU A 241 5.93 27.56 39.85
CA GLU A 241 5.10 27.80 41.04
C GLU A 241 6.00 28.09 42.23
N GLU A 242 5.59 29.06 43.06
CA GLU A 242 6.26 29.30 44.36
C GLU A 242 5.77 28.23 45.36
N LYS A 243 6.69 27.43 45.89
CA LYS A 243 6.42 26.49 46.99
C LYS A 243 7.25 26.90 48.21
N GLU A 244 6.66 26.81 49.39
CA GLU A 244 7.36 26.97 50.64
C GLU A 244 8.15 25.68 50.95
N ASN A 245 9.47 25.83 51.19
CA ASN A 245 10.29 24.70 51.61
C ASN A 245 10.11 24.44 53.13
N ASP A 246 10.65 23.32 53.62
CA ASP A 246 10.53 22.91 55.05
C ASP A 246 11.14 23.92 56.02
N LYS A 247 11.79 24.99 55.56
CA LYS A 247 12.37 26.07 56.33
C LYS A 247 11.54 27.36 56.30
N GLY A 248 10.38 27.36 55.61
CA GLY A 248 9.51 28.52 55.46
C GLY A 248 9.99 29.55 54.43
N GLU A 249 10.94 29.19 53.58
CA GLU A 249 11.41 30.04 52.48
C GLU A 249 10.68 29.72 51.20
N LYS A 250 10.30 30.73 50.42
CA LYS A 250 9.68 30.58 49.12
C LYS A 250 10.73 30.17 48.07
N GLU A 251 10.55 29.04 47.49
CA GLU A 251 11.36 28.53 46.39
C GLU A 251 10.51 28.42 45.12
N THR A 252 11.00 28.96 44.02
CA THR A 252 10.35 28.86 42.72
C THR A 252 10.69 27.50 42.13
N VAL A 253 9.69 26.60 42.04
CA VAL A 253 9.87 25.28 41.46
C VAL A 253 9.27 25.28 40.05
N GLU A 254 10.04 24.83 39.08
CA GLU A 254 9.57 24.63 37.73
C GLU A 254 8.60 23.42 37.70
N VAL A 255 7.34 23.68 37.32
CA VAL A 255 6.28 22.67 37.28
C VAL A 255 6.19 22.03 35.90
N SER A 256 6.46 22.79 34.85
CA SER A 256 6.62 22.25 33.50
C SER A 256 7.67 23.03 32.73
N PRO A 257 8.56 22.34 32.00
CA PRO A 257 9.57 22.99 31.17
C PRO A 257 8.95 23.74 29.98
N ALA A 258 9.69 24.73 29.49
CA ALA A 258 9.36 25.36 28.22
C ALA A 258 9.33 24.29 27.10
N ARG A 259 8.37 24.40 26.16
CA ARG A 259 8.21 23.47 25.04
C ARG A 259 8.06 24.24 23.74
N ASP A 260 8.80 23.77 22.74
CA ASP A 260 8.66 24.19 21.36
C ASP A 260 7.93 23.09 20.59
N GLU A 261 6.70 23.37 20.19
CA GLU A 261 5.83 22.45 19.47
C GLU A 261 5.52 23.04 18.08
N VAL A 262 5.26 22.15 17.13
CA VAL A 262 4.93 22.54 15.76
C VAL A 262 3.63 21.87 15.36
N LYS A 263 2.67 22.66 14.90
CA LYS A 263 1.46 22.16 14.29
C LYS A 263 1.73 21.92 12.81
N ILE A 264 1.65 20.67 12.41
CA ILE A 264 1.87 20.23 11.03
C ILE A 264 0.58 19.65 10.45
N ARG A 265 0.54 19.52 9.12
CA ARG A 265 -0.46 18.67 8.48
C ARG A 265 -0.20 17.24 8.93
N LYS A 266 -1.27 16.54 9.36
CA LYS A 266 -1.17 15.15 9.82
C LYS A 266 -0.51 14.28 8.76
N ARG A 267 0.50 13.54 9.17
CA ARG A 267 1.24 12.63 8.31
C ARG A 267 0.36 11.44 7.90
N PRO A 268 0.48 10.96 6.66
CA PRO A 268 -0.03 9.63 6.32
C PRO A 268 0.61 8.58 7.23
N GLU A 269 -0.15 7.58 7.64
CA GLU A 269 0.29 6.54 8.54
C GLU A 269 0.95 5.39 7.78
N LEU A 270 2.18 5.03 8.14
CA LEU A 270 2.85 3.84 7.63
C LEU A 270 2.23 2.60 8.29
N VAL A 271 1.65 1.69 7.49
CA VAL A 271 0.87 0.54 8.01
C VAL A 271 1.60 -0.79 7.93
N ASN A 272 2.70 -0.90 7.19
CA ASN A 272 3.43 -2.16 7.01
C ASN A 272 4.89 -2.05 7.44
N ASP A 273 5.53 -3.20 7.56
CA ASP A 273 6.96 -3.33 7.88
C ASP A 273 7.67 -4.01 6.70
N ILE A 274 8.52 -3.23 6.00
CA ILE A 274 9.31 -3.72 4.86
C ILE A 274 10.57 -4.49 5.27
N HIS A 275 10.87 -4.53 6.58
CA HIS A 275 12.00 -5.27 7.15
C HIS A 275 11.51 -6.30 8.18
N PRO A 276 10.74 -7.31 7.73
CA PRO A 276 10.13 -8.27 8.64
C PRO A 276 11.19 -9.03 9.46
N LEU A 277 10.81 -9.44 10.67
CA LEU A 277 11.72 -10.08 11.61
C LEU A 277 12.46 -11.30 11.05
N TRP A 278 11.80 -12.07 10.18
CA TRP A 278 12.42 -13.24 9.53
C TRP A 278 13.53 -12.90 8.53
N ALA A 279 13.59 -11.65 8.04
CA ALA A 279 14.66 -11.19 7.15
C ALA A 279 15.91 -10.72 7.92
N LYS A 280 15.79 -10.49 9.24
CA LYS A 280 16.92 -10.12 10.10
C LYS A 280 17.75 -11.35 10.45
N HIS A 281 19.02 -11.14 10.78
CA HIS A 281 19.83 -12.22 11.35
C HIS A 281 19.38 -12.51 12.79
N PRO A 282 19.26 -13.78 13.24
CA PRO A 282 18.80 -14.12 14.59
C PRO A 282 19.54 -13.41 15.73
N ASN A 283 20.83 -13.14 15.54
CA ASN A 283 21.66 -12.45 16.54
C ASN A 283 21.38 -10.94 16.64
N GLU A 284 20.61 -10.37 15.73
CA GLU A 284 20.21 -8.96 15.69
C GLU A 284 18.81 -8.77 16.27
N CYS A 285 18.13 -9.86 16.61
CA CYS A 285 16.76 -9.83 17.11
C CYS A 285 16.74 -9.97 18.64
N THR A 286 15.93 -9.15 19.29
CA THR A 286 15.68 -9.22 20.74
C THR A 286 14.48 -10.12 21.06
N GLU A 287 14.38 -10.55 22.32
CA GLU A 287 13.25 -11.33 22.82
C GLU A 287 11.93 -10.57 22.68
N GLU A 288 11.95 -9.25 22.93
CA GLU A 288 10.80 -8.38 22.81
C GLU A 288 10.30 -8.31 21.37
N GLU A 289 11.21 -8.19 20.39
CA GLU A 289 10.84 -8.20 18.96
C GLU A 289 10.17 -9.50 18.54
N TYR A 290 10.62 -10.67 19.07
CA TYR A 290 9.96 -11.96 18.80
C TYR A 290 8.55 -12.03 19.39
N LYS A 291 8.36 -11.55 20.61
CA LYS A 291 7.05 -11.53 21.27
C LYS A 291 6.09 -10.54 20.61
N GLU A 292 6.58 -9.38 20.19
CA GLU A 292 5.80 -8.39 19.47
C GLU A 292 5.37 -8.91 18.08
N PHE A 293 6.32 -9.51 17.35
CA PHE A 293 6.03 -10.15 16.07
C PHE A 293 4.97 -11.25 16.23
N TYR A 294 5.10 -12.11 17.25
CA TYR A 294 4.13 -13.16 17.53
C TYR A 294 2.73 -12.58 17.76
N ARG A 295 2.60 -11.58 18.62
CA ARG A 295 1.33 -10.91 18.92
C ARG A 295 0.71 -10.30 17.66
N LYS A 296 1.53 -9.66 16.83
CA LYS A 296 1.09 -9.02 15.57
C LYS A 296 0.58 -10.03 14.55
N VAL A 297 1.30 -11.15 14.37
CA VAL A 297 0.98 -12.14 13.31
C VAL A 297 -0.14 -13.08 13.72
N PHE A 298 -0.12 -13.56 14.96
CA PHE A 298 -1.09 -14.56 15.43
C PHE A 298 -2.28 -13.95 16.16
N LEU A 299 -2.27 -12.64 16.39
CA LEU A 299 -3.31 -11.92 17.14
C LEU A 299 -3.57 -12.56 18.52
N ASP A 300 -2.56 -13.18 19.12
CA ASP A 300 -2.62 -13.83 20.43
C ASP A 300 -1.87 -12.97 21.45
N TYR A 301 -2.54 -12.65 22.53
CA TYR A 301 -1.96 -11.89 23.66
C TYR A 301 -1.13 -12.76 24.60
N LYS A 302 -1.16 -14.07 24.44
CA LYS A 302 -0.30 -14.99 25.20
C LYS A 302 1.10 -14.96 24.61
N GLU A 303 2.10 -15.07 25.47
CA GLU A 303 3.47 -15.20 24.99
C GLU A 303 3.71 -16.60 24.41
N PRO A 304 4.48 -16.72 23.32
CA PRO A 304 4.89 -18.02 22.82
C PRO A 304 5.77 -18.74 23.84
N LEU A 305 5.67 -20.05 23.94
CA LEU A 305 6.51 -20.86 24.84
C LEU A 305 7.98 -20.80 24.42
N PHE A 306 8.23 -20.85 23.12
CA PHE A 306 9.53 -20.64 22.51
C PHE A 306 9.38 -20.35 21.01
N TRP A 307 10.47 -19.89 20.39
CA TRP A 307 10.57 -19.68 18.95
C TRP A 307 11.85 -20.28 18.41
N ILE A 308 11.84 -20.59 17.12
CA ILE A 308 13.00 -21.00 16.36
C ILE A 308 13.14 -20.05 15.18
N HIS A 309 14.25 -19.35 15.09
CA HIS A 309 14.62 -18.50 13.98
C HIS A 309 15.91 -19.02 13.37
N LEU A 310 15.82 -19.58 12.17
CA LEU A 310 16.96 -20.11 11.42
C LEU A 310 17.12 -19.27 10.16
N ASN A 311 18.27 -18.62 10.06
CA ASN A 311 18.72 -17.98 8.82
C ASN A 311 19.70 -18.97 8.17
N MET A 312 19.26 -19.67 7.14
CA MET A 312 20.09 -20.55 6.33
C MET A 312 20.44 -19.82 5.03
N ASP A 313 21.59 -20.15 4.43
CA ASP A 313 21.97 -19.59 3.14
C ASP A 313 20.80 -19.73 2.15
N TYR A 314 20.50 -18.57 1.49
CA TYR A 314 19.42 -18.41 0.52
C TYR A 314 19.04 -19.70 -0.23
N PRO A 315 17.75 -20.05 -0.40
CA PRO A 315 16.56 -19.22 -0.17
C PRO A 315 15.71 -19.57 1.08
N PHE A 316 16.25 -20.28 2.07
CA PHE A 316 15.44 -20.85 3.15
C PHE A 316 15.53 -20.03 4.45
N PHE A 317 14.40 -19.41 4.82
CA PHE A 317 14.17 -18.86 6.15
C PHE A 317 13.20 -19.78 6.89
N PHE A 318 13.53 -20.18 8.10
CA PHE A 318 12.61 -20.92 8.97
C PHE A 318 12.29 -20.07 10.20
N PHE A 319 11.02 -19.77 10.33
CA PHE A 319 10.48 -19.05 11.48
C PHE A 319 9.36 -19.89 12.09
N PHE A 320 9.48 -20.27 13.36
CA PHE A 320 8.53 -21.14 14.00
C PHE A 320 8.27 -20.67 15.43
N PHE A 321 7.00 -20.56 15.83
CA PHE A 321 6.56 -20.28 17.18
C PHE A 321 5.73 -21.44 17.72
N ILE A 322 5.86 -21.74 19.01
CA ILE A 322 5.05 -22.70 19.76
C ILE A 322 4.50 -22.04 21.00
#